data_c1d6097b3d51d3ef03b39ecffcbce91d
#
_entry.id   c1d6097b3d51d3ef03b39ecffcbce91d
#
_cell.length_a   1.000
_cell.length_b   1.000
_cell.length_c   1.000
_cell.angle_alpha   90.00
_cell.angle_beta   90.00
_cell.angle_gamma   90.00
#
_symmetry.space_group_name_H-M   'P 1'
#
loop_
_entity.id
_entity.type
_entity.pdbx_description
1 polymer ?
#
loop_
_entity_poly.entity_id
_entity_poly.type
_entity_poly.pdbx_seq_one_letter_code
_entity_poly.pdbx_strand_id
1 'polypeptide(L)'
;FFTIFQTFMSGPPKDGKTSPYFGEYPPDFFDFIVIDECHRGGANDESNWRDILDYFAPAVQLGLTATPKRRDNVDTYAYFGEPVFVYSLREGINDGFLTPFRVKQIATTLDEYVYTPDDKLVEGEIEAGKLYEEKDFNRIIEIREREAKRVKIFMDMIDQREKTLVFCANQTHALVVRD
;
A
#
# COMPACT_ATOMS: atom_id res chain seq x y z
N PHE A 1 -6.29 19.45 -16.82
CA PHE A 1 -4.99 19.40 -16.14
C PHE A 1 -4.85 18.04 -15.47
N PHE A 2 -3.72 17.33 -15.70
CA PHE A 2 -3.44 16.05 -15.08
C PHE A 2 -2.05 16.10 -14.44
N THR A 3 -1.93 15.65 -13.20
CA THR A 3 -0.66 15.62 -12.48
C THR A 3 -0.67 14.51 -11.43
N ILE A 4 0.49 14.19 -10.90
CA ILE A 4 0.62 13.42 -9.67
C ILE A 4 0.95 14.38 -8.52
N PHE A 5 0.49 14.08 -7.32
CA PHE A 5 0.62 15.00 -6.18
C PHE A 5 2.08 15.31 -5.85
N GLN A 6 3.01 14.34 -5.98
CA GLN A 6 4.44 14.54 -5.75
C GLN A 6 5.01 15.65 -6.63
N THR A 7 4.66 15.64 -7.93
CA THR A 7 5.09 16.69 -8.86
C THR A 7 4.50 18.04 -8.47
N PHE A 8 3.25 18.06 -8.04
CA PHE A 8 2.54 19.29 -7.68
C PHE A 8 3.06 19.89 -6.37
N MET A 9 3.64 19.05 -5.50
CA MET A 9 4.31 19.47 -4.26
C MET A 9 5.78 19.88 -4.45
N SER A 10 6.46 19.40 -5.49
CA SER A 10 7.91 19.58 -5.69
C SER A 10 8.24 20.76 -6.60
N GLY A 11 8.01 21.97 -6.16
CA GLY A 11 8.44 23.18 -6.88
C GLY A 11 9.91 23.55 -6.61
N PRO A 12 10.53 24.38 -7.47
CA PRO A 12 11.87 24.89 -7.23
C PRO A 12 11.87 25.81 -6.00
N PRO A 13 12.94 25.82 -5.21
CA PRO A 13 13.02 26.70 -4.05
C PRO A 13 13.01 28.16 -4.48
N LYS A 14 12.13 28.96 -3.87
CA LYS A 14 12.12 30.42 -3.97
C LYS A 14 12.62 31.01 -2.64
N ASP A 15 13.59 31.89 -2.69
CA ASP A 15 14.19 32.56 -1.51
C ASP A 15 14.70 31.56 -0.43
N GLY A 16 15.24 30.42 -0.85
CA GLY A 16 15.77 29.38 0.03
C GLY A 16 14.69 28.55 0.74
N LYS A 17 13.41 28.72 0.39
CA LYS A 17 12.30 27.91 0.91
C LYS A 17 11.70 27.03 -0.19
N THR A 18 11.24 25.85 0.17
CA THR A 18 10.45 25.00 -0.73
C THR A 18 9.21 25.74 -1.17
N SER A 19 9.01 25.87 -2.49
CA SER A 19 7.83 26.51 -3.06
C SER A 19 7.12 25.47 -3.92
N PRO A 20 6.04 24.84 -3.42
CA PRO A 20 5.32 23.84 -4.19
C PRO A 20 4.65 24.46 -5.42
N TYR A 21 4.61 23.71 -6.55
CA TYR A 21 4.03 24.19 -7.82
C TYR A 21 2.56 24.58 -7.71
N PHE A 22 1.78 23.95 -6.84
CA PHE A 22 0.37 24.32 -6.69
C PHE A 22 0.18 25.78 -6.25
N GLY A 23 1.11 26.35 -5.49
CA GLY A 23 1.10 27.75 -5.08
C GLY A 23 1.38 28.75 -6.21
N GLU A 24 1.69 28.29 -7.44
CA GLU A 24 1.80 29.17 -8.63
C GLU A 24 0.44 29.49 -9.26
N TYR A 25 -0.60 28.75 -8.88
CA TYR A 25 -1.99 28.97 -9.30
C TYR A 25 -2.78 29.69 -8.22
N PRO A 26 -3.73 30.55 -8.57
CA PRO A 26 -4.62 31.13 -7.57
C PRO A 26 -5.50 30.04 -6.93
N PRO A 27 -5.95 30.22 -5.66
CA PRO A 27 -6.75 29.20 -4.95
C PRO A 27 -8.06 28.83 -5.63
N ASP A 28 -8.62 29.70 -6.43
CA ASP A 28 -9.86 29.54 -7.21
C ASP A 28 -9.61 29.15 -8.67
N PHE A 29 -8.41 28.64 -8.98
CA PHE A 29 -8.04 28.29 -10.35
C PHE A 29 -8.83 27.09 -10.90
N PHE A 30 -9.14 26.12 -10.05
CA PHE A 30 -9.89 24.94 -10.43
C PHE A 30 -11.34 25.02 -9.96
N ASP A 31 -12.28 24.67 -10.83
CA ASP A 31 -13.71 24.50 -10.47
C ASP A 31 -13.98 23.11 -9.92
N PHE A 32 -13.24 22.10 -10.38
CA PHE A 32 -13.44 20.70 -10.05
C PHE A 32 -12.11 19.94 -9.99
N ILE A 33 -11.92 19.16 -8.92
CA ILE A 33 -10.73 18.34 -8.69
C ILE A 33 -11.15 16.90 -8.47
N VAL A 34 -10.57 15.97 -9.24
CA VAL A 34 -10.74 14.53 -9.04
C VAL A 34 -9.46 13.96 -8.46
N ILE A 35 -9.58 13.25 -7.35
CA ILE A 35 -8.48 12.62 -6.65
C ILE A 35 -8.63 11.10 -6.76
N ASP A 36 -7.79 10.47 -7.58
CA ASP A 36 -7.75 9.01 -7.65
C ASP A 36 -6.94 8.43 -6.50
N GLU A 37 -7.33 7.24 -6.04
CA GLU A 37 -6.72 6.55 -4.89
C GLU A 37 -6.67 7.43 -3.63
N CYS A 38 -7.73 8.17 -3.36
CA CYS A 38 -7.80 9.16 -2.26
C CYS A 38 -7.61 8.55 -0.86
N HIS A 39 -7.54 7.22 -0.73
CA HIS A 39 -7.16 6.51 0.50
C HIS A 39 -5.65 6.48 0.74
N ARG A 40 -4.82 6.83 -0.26
CA ARG A 40 -3.36 6.88 -0.11
C ARG A 40 -2.97 8.15 0.62
N GLY A 41 -2.45 7.98 1.79
CA GLY A 41 -1.88 8.98 2.66
C GLY A 41 -1.38 8.23 3.88
N GLY A 42 -0.09 7.97 4.03
CA GLY A 42 0.51 7.43 5.24
C GLY A 42 0.86 8.57 6.20
N ALA A 43 1.08 8.26 7.47
CA ALA A 43 1.34 9.23 8.54
C ALA A 43 2.44 10.28 8.25
N ASN A 44 3.28 10.06 7.24
CA ASN A 44 4.32 11.00 6.80
C ASN A 44 3.93 11.80 5.54
N ASP A 45 2.92 11.36 4.76
CA ASP A 45 2.50 12.01 3.52
C ASP A 45 1.17 12.79 3.66
N GLU A 46 0.49 12.63 4.78
CA GLU A 46 -0.85 13.19 5.01
C GLU A 46 -0.88 14.71 5.02
N SER A 47 0.16 15.36 5.51
CA SER A 47 0.21 16.83 5.53
C SER A 47 0.26 17.41 4.12
N ASN A 48 0.93 16.73 3.20
CA ASN A 48 1.34 17.32 1.94
C ASN A 48 0.22 17.36 0.88
N TRP A 49 -0.49 16.23 0.64
CA TRP A 49 -1.55 16.24 -0.37
C TRP A 49 -2.81 16.95 0.11
N ARG A 50 -3.07 16.91 1.42
CA ARG A 50 -4.19 17.65 2.03
C ARG A 50 -3.99 19.15 1.89
N ASP A 51 -2.76 19.65 2.01
CA ASP A 51 -2.45 21.07 1.80
C ASP A 51 -2.84 21.55 0.41
N ILE A 52 -2.72 20.69 -0.62
CA ILE A 52 -3.19 21.01 -1.98
C ILE A 52 -4.71 21.16 -2.00
N LEU A 53 -5.44 20.23 -1.39
CA LEU A 53 -6.89 20.25 -1.38
C LEU A 53 -7.45 21.42 -0.56
N ASP A 54 -6.82 21.72 0.58
CA ASP A 54 -7.19 22.86 1.43
C ASP A 54 -6.88 24.18 0.72
N TYR A 55 -5.78 24.25 -0.04
CA TYR A 55 -5.45 25.43 -0.83
C TYR A 55 -6.49 25.69 -1.93
N PHE A 56 -6.95 24.65 -2.61
CA PHE A 56 -8.02 24.75 -3.62
C PHE A 56 -9.41 24.45 -3.05
N ALA A 57 -9.65 24.79 -1.80
CA ALA A 57 -10.94 24.58 -1.14
C ALA A 57 -12.16 25.17 -1.89
N PRO A 58 -12.05 26.23 -2.72
CA PRO A 58 -13.17 26.70 -3.54
C PRO A 58 -13.64 25.69 -4.59
N ALA A 59 -12.79 24.76 -5.02
CA ALA A 59 -13.14 23.75 -6.01
C ALA A 59 -14.05 22.65 -5.42
N VAL A 60 -14.96 22.13 -6.24
CA VAL A 60 -15.66 20.88 -5.90
C VAL A 60 -14.67 19.72 -5.97
N GLN A 61 -14.58 18.91 -4.93
CA GLN A 61 -13.59 17.83 -4.81
C GLN A 61 -14.27 16.48 -4.77
N LEU A 62 -13.84 15.57 -5.66
CA LEU A 62 -14.34 14.21 -5.75
C LEU A 62 -13.20 13.21 -5.51
N GLY A 63 -13.31 12.40 -4.47
CA GLY A 63 -12.39 11.30 -4.18
C GLY A 63 -12.86 9.99 -4.80
N LEU A 64 -11.96 9.28 -5.48
CA LEU A 64 -12.17 7.93 -5.99
C LEU A 64 -11.28 6.95 -5.22
N THR A 65 -11.82 5.81 -4.81
CA THR A 65 -11.05 4.76 -4.14
C THR A 65 -11.75 3.42 -4.17
N ALA A 66 -11.01 2.34 -4.33
CA ALA A 66 -11.51 0.98 -4.16
C ALA A 66 -11.49 0.53 -2.68
N THR A 67 -10.74 1.20 -1.82
CA THR A 67 -10.49 0.80 -0.42
C THR A 67 -10.58 1.99 0.54
N PRO A 68 -11.79 2.54 0.76
CA PRO A 68 -11.95 3.66 1.69
C PRO A 68 -11.55 3.25 3.11
N LYS A 69 -10.79 4.08 3.79
CA LYS A 69 -10.31 3.84 5.16
C LYS A 69 -11.18 4.55 6.18
N ARG A 70 -11.50 3.85 7.29
CA ARG A 70 -12.22 4.40 8.46
C ARG A 70 -11.39 4.42 9.74
N ARG A 71 -10.13 3.94 9.69
CA ARG A 71 -9.25 3.84 10.87
C ARG A 71 -7.83 4.27 10.48
N ASP A 72 -7.08 4.70 11.48
CA ASP A 72 -5.69 5.17 11.38
C ASP A 72 -5.54 6.43 10.55
N ASN A 73 -5.44 7.58 11.15
CA ASN A 73 -5.06 8.93 10.66
C ASN A 73 -5.46 9.35 9.22
N VAL A 74 -5.99 8.43 8.40
CA VAL A 74 -6.52 8.68 7.05
C VAL A 74 -7.98 8.31 7.03
N ASP A 75 -8.81 9.16 7.60
CA ASP A 75 -10.26 8.97 7.48
C ASP A 75 -10.75 9.63 6.20
N THR A 76 -10.87 8.82 5.13
CA THR A 76 -11.43 9.24 3.85
C THR A 76 -12.86 9.81 4.03
N TYR A 77 -13.61 9.23 4.95
CA TYR A 77 -14.98 9.67 5.25
C TYR A 77 -15.02 10.98 6.03
N ALA A 78 -14.03 11.25 6.89
CA ALA A 78 -13.95 12.52 7.61
C ALA A 78 -13.71 13.70 6.67
N TYR A 79 -13.00 13.48 5.56
CA TYR A 79 -12.73 14.53 4.59
C TYR A 79 -13.83 14.65 3.51
N PHE A 80 -14.14 13.54 2.83
CA PHE A 80 -15.06 13.54 1.67
C PHE A 80 -16.53 13.33 2.05
N GLY A 81 -16.82 12.91 3.28
CA GLY A 81 -18.16 12.52 3.70
C GLY A 81 -18.54 11.11 3.26
N GLU A 82 -19.84 10.81 3.26
CA GLU A 82 -20.34 9.51 2.80
C GLU A 82 -20.23 9.40 1.28
N PRO A 83 -19.99 8.18 0.74
CA PRO A 83 -19.86 7.97 -0.69
C PRO A 83 -21.12 8.38 -1.45
N VAL A 84 -20.95 9.16 -2.51
CA VAL A 84 -22.06 9.52 -3.44
C VAL A 84 -22.42 8.37 -4.36
N PHE A 85 -21.48 7.41 -4.57
CA PHE A 85 -21.70 6.20 -5.37
C PHE A 85 -20.80 5.07 -4.86
N VAL A 86 -21.36 3.86 -4.81
CA VAL A 86 -20.61 2.63 -4.46
C VAL A 86 -20.87 1.59 -5.54
N TYR A 87 -19.78 1.08 -6.13
CA TYR A 87 -19.80 -0.05 -7.05
C TYR A 87 -18.96 -1.17 -6.45
N SER A 88 -19.61 -2.13 -5.87
CA SER A 88 -18.96 -3.18 -5.10
C SER A 88 -18.20 -4.18 -5.99
N LEU A 89 -17.18 -4.85 -5.43
CA LEU A 89 -16.50 -5.97 -6.07
C LEU A 89 -17.47 -7.03 -6.59
N ARG A 90 -18.51 -7.32 -5.83
CA ARG A 90 -19.55 -8.30 -6.22
C ARG A 90 -20.33 -7.87 -7.45
N GLU A 91 -20.72 -6.61 -7.52
CA GLU A 91 -21.39 -6.05 -8.69
C GLU A 91 -20.46 -6.09 -9.90
N GLY A 92 -19.21 -5.67 -9.76
CA GLY A 92 -18.23 -5.71 -10.85
C GLY A 92 -17.97 -7.11 -11.40
N ILE A 93 -18.02 -8.15 -10.54
CA ILE A 93 -17.91 -9.55 -10.96
C ILE A 93 -19.19 -9.99 -11.69
N ASN A 94 -20.38 -9.67 -11.14
CA ASN A 94 -21.67 -10.04 -11.74
C ASN A 94 -21.87 -9.39 -13.11
N ASP A 95 -21.40 -8.15 -13.28
CA ASP A 95 -21.50 -7.40 -14.53
C ASP A 95 -20.41 -7.80 -15.55
N GLY A 96 -19.48 -8.69 -15.16
CA GLY A 96 -18.42 -9.21 -16.04
C GLY A 96 -17.22 -8.28 -16.24
N PHE A 97 -17.12 -7.18 -15.48
CA PHE A 97 -15.97 -6.28 -15.53
C PHE A 97 -14.79 -6.78 -14.70
N LEU A 98 -15.06 -7.55 -13.64
CA LEU A 98 -14.04 -8.10 -12.76
C LEU A 98 -14.07 -9.63 -12.79
N THR A 99 -12.88 -10.23 -12.76
CA THR A 99 -12.74 -11.69 -12.76
C THR A 99 -13.09 -12.26 -11.40
N PRO A 100 -13.93 -13.31 -11.33
CA PRO A 100 -14.13 -14.03 -10.09
C PRO A 100 -12.84 -14.70 -9.64
N PHE A 101 -12.62 -14.77 -8.33
CA PHE A 101 -11.43 -15.35 -7.74
C PHE A 101 -11.76 -16.32 -6.61
N ARG A 102 -10.80 -17.16 -6.29
CA ARG A 102 -10.86 -18.03 -5.11
C ARG A 102 -9.73 -17.67 -4.17
N VAL A 103 -10.05 -17.47 -2.90
CA VAL A 103 -9.06 -17.24 -1.85
C VAL A 103 -8.76 -18.58 -1.16
N LYS A 104 -7.47 -18.90 -1.08
CA LYS A 104 -6.99 -20.02 -0.27
C LYS A 104 -5.99 -19.47 0.74
N GLN A 105 -6.40 -19.43 1.99
CA GLN A 105 -5.53 -19.06 3.09
C GLN A 105 -4.71 -20.28 3.51
N ILE A 106 -3.41 -20.10 3.62
CA ILE A 106 -2.48 -21.15 4.07
C ILE A 106 -1.91 -20.67 5.40
N ALA A 107 -2.38 -21.26 6.49
CA ALA A 107 -1.75 -21.12 7.80
C ALA A 107 -0.68 -22.20 7.94
N THR A 108 0.50 -21.83 8.39
CA THR A 108 1.59 -22.76 8.65
C THR A 108 2.00 -22.70 10.11
N THR A 109 2.47 -23.80 10.66
CA THR A 109 3.05 -23.85 12.03
C THR A 109 4.35 -23.03 12.16
N LEU A 110 4.75 -22.36 11.08
CA LEU A 110 5.93 -21.49 11.00
C LEU A 110 5.60 -20.02 11.26
N ASP A 111 4.37 -19.72 11.62
CA ASP A 111 3.92 -18.35 11.90
C ASP A 111 4.34 -17.88 13.31
N GLU A 112 4.74 -18.82 14.17
CA GLU A 112 5.44 -18.57 15.43
C GLU A 112 6.82 -19.24 15.38
N TYR A 113 7.86 -18.50 15.72
CA TYR A 113 9.22 -18.98 15.62
C TYR A 113 10.08 -18.50 16.80
N VAL A 114 10.83 -19.43 17.39
CA VAL A 114 11.87 -19.12 18.37
C VAL A 114 13.23 -19.33 17.70
N TYR A 115 14.00 -18.26 17.58
CA TYR A 115 15.31 -18.29 16.98
C TYR A 115 16.27 -19.23 17.70
N THR A 116 16.98 -20.03 16.92
CA THR A 116 18.09 -20.87 17.38
C THR A 116 19.39 -20.46 16.71
N PRO A 117 20.57 -20.55 17.38
CA PRO A 117 21.84 -20.08 16.83
C PRO A 117 22.27 -20.73 15.51
N ASP A 118 21.68 -21.88 15.15
CA ASP A 118 22.00 -22.63 13.94
C ASP A 118 21.20 -22.13 12.71
N ASP A 119 20.25 -21.23 12.89
CA ASP A 119 19.41 -20.72 11.82
C ASP A 119 20.14 -19.69 10.96
N LYS A 120 19.89 -19.76 9.64
CA LYS A 120 20.45 -18.84 8.66
C LYS A 120 19.57 -17.60 8.49
N LEU A 121 19.97 -16.52 9.12
CA LEU A 121 19.36 -15.23 8.93
C LEU A 121 19.79 -14.60 7.61
N VAL A 122 18.83 -14.00 6.90
CA VAL A 122 19.11 -13.23 5.68
C VAL A 122 19.32 -11.74 6.02
N GLU A 123 18.44 -11.18 6.85
CA GLU A 123 18.48 -9.76 7.22
C GLU A 123 17.84 -9.55 8.61
N GLY A 124 18.31 -8.54 9.33
CA GLY A 124 17.79 -8.09 10.61
C GLY A 124 18.65 -8.44 11.83
N GLU A 125 18.30 -7.85 12.98
CA GLU A 125 18.90 -8.14 14.29
C GLU A 125 17.95 -9.01 15.11
N ILE A 126 18.46 -10.07 15.71
CA ILE A 126 17.69 -11.02 16.49
C ILE A 126 18.23 -11.18 17.90
N GLU A 127 17.28 -11.36 18.82
CA GLU A 127 17.56 -11.66 20.22
C GLU A 127 17.32 -13.16 20.47
N ALA A 128 18.31 -13.85 20.98
CA ALA A 128 18.21 -15.28 21.30
C ALA A 128 17.09 -15.53 22.33
N GLY A 129 16.24 -16.50 22.04
CA GLY A 129 15.12 -16.89 22.92
C GLY A 129 13.87 -16.02 22.83
N LYS A 130 13.85 -15.00 21.96
CA LYS A 130 12.66 -14.19 21.69
C LYS A 130 11.71 -14.94 20.75
N LEU A 131 10.42 -14.89 21.06
CA LEU A 131 9.35 -15.39 20.19
C LEU A 131 9.05 -14.31 19.14
N TYR A 132 9.14 -14.68 17.86
CA TYR A 132 8.77 -13.84 16.73
C TYR A 132 7.43 -14.29 16.16
N GLU A 133 6.51 -13.34 15.94
CA GLU A 133 5.20 -13.58 15.37
C GLU A 133 5.20 -13.25 13.86
N GLU A 134 4.16 -13.65 13.14
CA GLU A 134 4.03 -13.42 11.69
C GLU A 134 4.28 -11.97 11.26
N LYS A 135 3.85 -11.00 12.07
CA LYS A 135 4.06 -9.56 11.81
C LYS A 135 5.53 -9.12 11.83
N ASP A 136 6.41 -9.90 12.49
CA ASP A 136 7.83 -9.59 12.63
C ASP A 136 8.64 -10.12 11.45
N PHE A 137 8.14 -11.17 10.77
CA PHE A 137 8.79 -11.74 9.60
C PHE A 137 8.70 -10.80 8.39
N ASN A 138 9.76 -10.79 7.58
CA ASN A 138 9.94 -9.96 6.40
C ASN A 138 9.93 -8.44 6.67
N ARG A 139 9.91 -8.05 7.96
CA ARG A 139 10.09 -6.67 8.41
C ARG A 139 11.31 -6.50 9.30
N ILE A 140 11.46 -7.42 10.28
CA ILE A 140 12.53 -7.41 11.29
C ILE A 140 13.52 -8.52 10.99
N ILE A 141 13.00 -9.72 10.67
CA ILE A 141 13.81 -10.89 10.36
C ILE A 141 13.32 -11.60 9.10
N GLU A 142 14.25 -12.21 8.39
CA GLU A 142 14.00 -13.04 7.22
C GLU A 142 14.80 -14.34 7.34
N ILE A 143 14.13 -15.49 7.28
CA ILE A 143 14.72 -16.82 7.45
C ILE A 143 14.55 -17.60 6.16
N ARG A 144 15.65 -17.95 5.51
CA ARG A 144 15.65 -18.56 4.17
C ARG A 144 14.91 -19.90 4.14
N GLU A 145 15.09 -20.75 5.12
CA GLU A 145 14.47 -22.08 5.21
C GLU A 145 12.94 -21.97 5.36
N ARG A 146 12.45 -20.95 6.08
CA ARG A 146 11.03 -20.66 6.21
C ARG A 146 10.43 -20.24 4.87
N GLU A 147 11.09 -19.34 4.18
CA GLU A 147 10.64 -18.88 2.86
C GLU A 147 10.69 -20.01 1.82
N ALA A 148 11.75 -20.80 1.77
CA ALA A 148 11.84 -21.97 0.90
C ALA A 148 10.69 -22.97 1.12
N LYS A 149 10.29 -23.21 2.37
CA LYS A 149 9.14 -24.08 2.68
C LYS A 149 7.82 -23.46 2.24
N ARG A 150 7.63 -22.15 2.43
CA ARG A 150 6.44 -21.42 1.95
C ARG A 150 6.33 -21.49 0.43
N VAL A 151 7.43 -21.22 -0.28
CA VAL A 151 7.50 -21.32 -1.74
C VAL A 151 7.09 -22.73 -2.19
N LYS A 152 7.65 -23.77 -1.57
CA LYS A 152 7.29 -25.16 -1.90
C LYS A 152 5.79 -25.43 -1.72
N ILE A 153 5.20 -24.97 -0.61
CA ILE A 153 3.77 -25.18 -0.32
C ILE A 153 2.90 -24.54 -1.43
N PHE A 154 3.15 -23.30 -1.80
CA PHE A 154 2.31 -22.65 -2.82
C PHE A 154 2.59 -23.20 -4.22
N MET A 155 3.84 -23.57 -4.54
CA MET A 155 4.20 -24.18 -5.83
C MET A 155 3.53 -25.54 -6.03
N ASP A 156 3.34 -26.32 -4.95
CA ASP A 156 2.61 -27.60 -5.00
C ASP A 156 1.08 -27.39 -5.21
N MET A 157 0.58 -26.18 -5.00
CA MET A 157 -0.86 -25.85 -5.09
C MET A 157 -1.28 -25.21 -6.41
N ILE A 158 -0.34 -24.69 -7.18
CA ILE A 158 -0.59 -23.98 -8.44
C ILE A 158 -0.23 -24.84 -9.65
N ASP A 159 -0.81 -24.54 -10.82
CA ASP A 159 -0.26 -25.04 -12.08
C ASP A 159 0.92 -24.14 -12.47
N GLN A 160 2.14 -24.67 -12.37
CA GLN A 160 3.39 -23.94 -12.65
C GLN A 160 3.54 -23.50 -14.12
N ARG A 161 2.63 -23.93 -15.01
CA ARG A 161 2.58 -23.48 -16.41
C ARG A 161 1.75 -22.19 -16.56
N GLU A 162 0.98 -21.83 -15.54
CA GLU A 162 0.19 -20.61 -15.54
C GLU A 162 1.00 -19.40 -15.06
N LYS A 163 0.59 -18.22 -15.53
CA LYS A 163 1.22 -16.98 -15.12
C LYS A 163 0.91 -16.70 -13.65
N THR A 164 1.95 -16.60 -12.85
CA THR A 164 1.84 -16.35 -11.41
C THR A 164 2.48 -15.01 -11.03
N LEU A 165 1.82 -14.25 -10.19
CA LEU A 165 2.33 -13.01 -9.61
C LEU A 165 2.45 -13.18 -8.10
N VAL A 166 3.65 -12.94 -7.57
CA VAL A 166 3.94 -13.07 -6.14
C VAL A 166 4.24 -11.70 -5.56
N PHE A 167 3.50 -11.30 -4.54
CA PHE A 167 3.74 -10.07 -3.80
C PHE A 167 4.61 -10.34 -2.57
N CYS A 168 5.71 -9.63 -2.47
CA CYS A 168 6.67 -9.74 -1.38
C CYS A 168 6.71 -8.46 -0.55
N ALA A 169 7.21 -8.55 0.69
CA ALA A 169 7.26 -7.41 1.60
C ALA A 169 8.21 -6.29 1.13
N ASN A 170 9.33 -6.67 0.51
CA ASN A 170 10.33 -5.76 -0.04
C ASN A 170 11.13 -6.45 -1.17
N GLN A 171 12.09 -5.75 -1.74
CA GLN A 171 12.93 -6.26 -2.84
C GLN A 171 13.83 -7.42 -2.41
N THR A 172 14.41 -7.38 -1.21
CA THR A 172 15.24 -8.45 -0.65
C THR A 172 14.42 -9.72 -0.48
N HIS A 173 13.21 -9.62 0.10
CA HIS A 173 12.29 -10.74 0.21
C HIS A 173 11.92 -11.31 -1.17
N ALA A 174 11.68 -10.47 -2.17
CA ALA A 174 11.38 -10.93 -3.54
C ALA A 174 12.55 -11.72 -4.15
N LEU A 175 13.79 -11.32 -3.86
CA LEU A 175 14.99 -12.03 -4.29
C LEU A 175 15.08 -13.42 -3.65
N VAL A 176 14.85 -13.52 -2.33
CA VAL A 176 14.88 -14.79 -1.59
C VAL A 176 13.78 -15.76 -2.05
N VAL A 177 12.58 -15.23 -2.34
CA VAL A 177 11.47 -16.06 -2.85
C VAL A 177 11.72 -16.54 -4.27
N ARG A 178 12.46 -15.79 -5.10
CA ARG A 178 12.82 -16.17 -6.46
C ARG A 178 13.87 -17.30 -6.49
N ASP A 179 14.91 -17.23 -5.63
CA ASP A 179 16.09 -18.12 -5.60
C ASP A 179 15.79 -19.46 -4.90
#